data_c8b6999e84e9a5b8376c5b5522e112b8
#
_entry.id   c8b6999e84e9a5b8376c5b5522e112b8
#
_cell.length_a   1.000
_cell.length_b   1.000
_cell.length_c   1.000
_cell.angle_alpha   90.00
_cell.angle_beta   90.00
_cell.angle_gamma   90.00
#
_symmetry.space_group_name_H-M   'P 1'
#
loop_
_entity.id
_entity.type
_entity.pdbx_description
1 polymer ?
#
loop_
_entity_poly.entity_id
_entity_poly.type
_entity_poly.pdbx_seq_one_letter_code
_entity_poly.pdbx_strand_id
1 'polypeptide(L)'
;SGRGVRIKTDSPFVTHCKSKQGELLACELPGREARRTEPRFTNLPTAAEALFKVIAPLLLEDTETPYVLIGHSVGSWLLFELLKLIVSGGVPEPAQLVISSFPAPSLPTSERPWRAQRQLGEAAFKDECRRWDSNELIFQDSLWEHYGPLMRDDFTLFDEYVYEPPQAPFKMPIQAYVAQRDQKVTEKHLRNWAGLTSAHFSLESVPGHHLFFYDYPVRNEWMDNVIAALPENCR
;
A
#
# COMPACT_ATOMS: atom_id res chain seq x y z
N SER A 1 -22.49 -6.36 11.35
CA SER A 1 -21.53 -5.59 11.09
C SER A 1 -20.28 -6.03 10.43
N GLY A 2 -19.66 -6.35 9.70
CA GLY A 2 -18.68 -7.05 8.95
C GLY A 2 -17.64 -6.26 8.16
N ARG A 3 -17.53 -4.94 8.24
CA ARG A 3 -16.41 -4.22 7.58
C ARG A 3 -15.30 -3.97 8.58
N GLY A 4 -14.31 -4.85 8.61
CA GLY A 4 -13.12 -4.69 9.44
C GLY A 4 -11.86 -5.06 8.66
N VAL A 5 -10.71 -4.91 9.27
CA VAL A 5 -9.43 -5.41 8.78
C VAL A 5 -9.03 -6.60 9.63
N ARG A 6 -8.33 -7.55 9.06
CA ARG A 6 -7.78 -8.72 9.76
C ARG A 6 -6.27 -8.70 9.65
N ILE A 7 -5.60 -9.06 10.73
CA ILE A 7 -4.16 -9.29 10.73
C ILE A 7 -3.90 -10.73 10.30
N LYS A 8 -3.03 -10.91 9.30
CA LYS A 8 -2.56 -12.22 8.82
C LYS A 8 -1.21 -12.54 9.43
N THR A 9 -1.05 -13.76 9.87
CA THR A 9 0.21 -14.26 10.46
C THR A 9 0.89 -15.33 9.62
N ASP A 10 0.34 -15.67 8.48
CA ASP A 10 0.73 -16.80 7.62
C ASP A 10 1.24 -16.40 6.22
N SER A 11 1.49 -15.11 5.98
CA SER A 11 2.02 -14.67 4.69
C SER A 11 3.53 -15.00 4.56
N PRO A 12 4.05 -15.21 3.32
CA PRO A 12 5.48 -15.39 3.08
C PRO A 12 6.34 -14.23 3.57
N PHE A 13 5.81 -13.01 3.60
CA PHE A 13 6.48 -11.84 4.19
C PHE A 13 6.66 -11.98 5.69
N VAL A 14 5.63 -12.45 6.40
CA VAL A 14 5.69 -12.69 7.85
C VAL A 14 6.78 -13.71 8.18
N THR A 15 6.86 -14.80 7.40
CA THR A 15 7.88 -15.82 7.59
C THR A 15 9.30 -15.26 7.38
N HIS A 16 9.50 -14.45 6.35
CA HIS A 16 10.81 -13.82 6.09
C HIS A 16 11.22 -12.88 7.22
N CYS A 17 10.34 -12.00 7.67
CA CYS A 17 10.63 -11.07 8.78
C CYS A 17 10.95 -11.81 10.09
N LYS A 18 10.24 -12.88 10.42
CA LYS A 18 10.54 -13.70 11.61
C LYS A 18 11.95 -14.27 11.58
N SER A 19 12.47 -14.66 10.41
CA SER A 19 13.86 -15.13 10.28
C SER A 19 14.90 -14.04 10.56
N LYS A 20 14.50 -12.77 10.53
CA LYS A 20 15.33 -11.58 10.81
C LYS A 20 15.04 -10.96 12.18
N GLN A 21 14.36 -11.69 13.07
CA GLN A 21 13.96 -11.25 14.42
C GLN A 21 12.94 -10.09 14.43
N GLY A 22 12.32 -9.80 13.29
CA GLY A 22 11.24 -8.81 13.16
C GLY A 22 9.88 -9.46 13.22
N GLU A 23 8.88 -8.74 13.70
CA GLU A 23 7.48 -9.11 13.56
C GLU A 23 6.84 -8.32 12.41
N LEU A 24 6.12 -8.99 11.51
CA LEU A 24 5.36 -8.36 10.46
C LEU A 24 3.87 -8.69 10.62
N LEU A 25 3.06 -7.65 10.72
CA LEU A 25 1.60 -7.75 10.74
C LEU A 25 1.04 -7.40 9.37
N ALA A 26 0.62 -8.40 8.60
CA ALA A 26 -0.01 -8.19 7.31
C ALA A 26 -1.52 -7.96 7.48
N CYS A 27 -2.03 -6.84 6.94
CA CYS A 27 -3.44 -6.48 7.05
C CYS A 27 -4.23 -6.98 5.85
N GLU A 28 -5.27 -7.79 6.10
CA GLU A 28 -6.20 -8.27 5.07
C GLU A 28 -7.47 -7.43 5.06
N LEU A 29 -7.72 -6.77 3.93
CA LEU A 29 -8.96 -6.05 3.69
C LEU A 29 -10.11 -7.04 3.33
N PRO A 30 -11.39 -6.66 3.55
CA PRO A 30 -12.53 -7.48 3.13
C PRO A 30 -12.58 -7.65 1.60
N GLY A 31 -13.26 -8.70 1.16
CA GLY A 31 -13.42 -9.06 -0.25
C GLY A 31 -12.31 -9.95 -0.82
N ARG A 32 -11.33 -10.38 0.01
CA ARG A 32 -10.17 -11.18 -0.40
C ARG A 32 -10.13 -12.50 0.33
N GLU A 33 -9.57 -13.51 -0.30
CA GLU A 33 -9.29 -14.85 0.27
C GLU A 33 -10.40 -15.38 1.20
N ALA A 34 -10.11 -15.52 2.50
CA ALA A 34 -11.08 -16.00 3.48
C ALA A 34 -12.24 -15.03 3.72
N ARG A 35 -12.08 -13.77 3.33
CA ARG A 35 -13.05 -12.68 3.51
C ARG A 35 -13.77 -12.30 2.21
N ARG A 36 -13.70 -13.14 1.17
CA ARG A 36 -14.22 -12.85 -0.18
C ARG A 36 -15.70 -12.49 -0.25
N THR A 37 -16.50 -12.92 0.73
CA THR A 37 -17.95 -12.65 0.80
C THR A 37 -18.28 -11.36 1.54
N GLU A 38 -17.29 -10.73 2.18
CA GLU A 38 -17.52 -9.48 2.91
C GLU A 38 -17.59 -8.29 1.95
N PRO A 39 -18.39 -7.26 2.28
CA PRO A 39 -18.46 -6.04 1.48
C PRO A 39 -17.10 -5.35 1.39
N ARG A 40 -16.66 -5.08 0.17
CA ARG A 40 -15.37 -4.44 -0.13
C ARG A 40 -15.40 -2.94 0.18
N PHE A 41 -14.23 -2.37 0.45
CA PHE A 41 -14.06 -0.92 0.49
C PHE A 41 -13.92 -0.38 -0.94
N THR A 42 -14.55 0.77 -1.17
CA THR A 42 -14.43 1.56 -2.39
C THR A 42 -14.02 3.00 -2.09
N ASN A 43 -13.65 3.27 -0.83
CA ASN A 43 -13.23 4.59 -0.37
C ASN A 43 -12.04 4.44 0.58
N LEU A 44 -10.93 5.13 0.29
CA LEU A 44 -9.69 5.01 1.06
C LEU A 44 -9.80 5.53 2.50
N PRO A 45 -10.36 6.73 2.78
CA PRO A 45 -10.56 7.18 4.14
C PRO A 45 -11.34 6.18 5.00
N THR A 46 -12.42 5.60 4.49
CA THR A 46 -13.20 4.58 5.22
C THR A 46 -12.40 3.30 5.47
N ALA A 47 -11.58 2.89 4.51
CA ALA A 47 -10.68 1.74 4.68
C ALA A 47 -9.60 2.02 5.73
N ALA A 48 -9.05 3.25 5.73
CA ALA A 48 -8.06 3.68 6.71
C ALA A 48 -8.65 3.76 8.13
N GLU A 49 -9.88 4.26 8.29
CA GLU A 49 -10.57 4.25 9.57
C GLU A 49 -10.78 2.83 10.11
N ALA A 50 -11.15 1.88 9.23
CA ALA A 50 -11.30 0.50 9.63
C ALA A 50 -9.97 -0.13 10.04
N LEU A 51 -8.89 0.20 9.35
CA LEU A 51 -7.54 -0.24 9.70
C LEU A 51 -7.07 0.39 11.01
N PHE A 52 -7.30 1.68 11.20
CA PHE A 52 -6.96 2.40 12.43
C PHE A 52 -7.63 1.78 13.66
N LYS A 53 -8.91 1.42 13.57
CA LYS A 53 -9.63 0.75 14.67
C LYS A 53 -9.01 -0.58 15.10
N VAL A 54 -8.30 -1.26 14.20
CA VAL A 54 -7.62 -2.54 14.50
C VAL A 54 -6.23 -2.30 15.07
N ILE A 55 -5.47 -1.36 14.51
CA ILE A 55 -4.06 -1.19 14.89
C ILE A 55 -3.87 -0.25 16.08
N ALA A 56 -4.70 0.78 16.24
CA ALA A 56 -4.52 1.75 17.32
C ALA A 56 -4.50 1.13 18.72
N PRO A 57 -5.38 0.15 19.07
CA PRO A 57 -5.28 -0.56 20.34
C PRO A 57 -3.93 -1.26 20.53
N LEU A 58 -3.39 -1.90 19.48
CA LEU A 58 -2.10 -2.60 19.55
C LEU A 58 -0.95 -1.62 19.80
N LEU A 59 -0.96 -0.47 19.11
CA LEU A 59 0.05 0.57 19.27
C LEU A 59 -0.02 1.29 20.62
N LEU A 60 -1.20 1.32 21.24
CA LEU A 60 -1.40 1.90 22.57
C LEU A 60 -1.07 0.90 23.69
N GLU A 61 -1.15 -0.40 23.42
CA GLU A 61 -0.76 -1.45 24.37
C GLU A 61 0.77 -1.51 24.54
N ASP A 62 1.53 -1.28 23.45
CA ASP A 62 2.98 -1.20 23.48
C ASP A 62 3.45 0.09 22.80
N THR A 63 3.72 1.11 23.61
CA THR A 63 4.16 2.43 23.13
C THR A 63 5.68 2.55 22.99
N GLU A 64 6.42 1.57 23.49
CA GLU A 64 7.89 1.61 23.52
C GLU A 64 8.52 0.90 22.32
N THR A 65 7.86 -0.14 21.80
CA THR A 65 8.37 -0.87 20.64
C THR A 65 8.18 -0.03 19.36
N PRO A 66 9.26 0.37 18.68
CA PRO A 66 9.16 1.13 17.45
C PRO A 66 8.60 0.25 16.33
N TYR A 67 7.85 0.86 15.44
CA TYR A 67 7.27 0.17 14.28
C TYR A 67 7.41 0.99 13.01
N VAL A 68 7.26 0.32 11.87
CA VAL A 68 7.24 0.93 10.53
C VAL A 68 5.96 0.54 9.80
N LEU A 69 5.53 1.42 8.91
CA LEU A 69 4.43 1.15 7.99
C LEU A 69 4.97 0.86 6.60
N ILE A 70 4.52 -0.24 5.98
CA ILE A 70 4.96 -0.65 4.64
C ILE A 70 3.73 -0.74 3.73
N GLY A 71 3.71 0.04 2.65
CA GLY A 71 2.64 0.07 1.66
C GLY A 71 3.15 -0.12 0.24
N HIS A 72 2.44 -0.95 -0.53
CA HIS A 72 2.70 -1.14 -1.95
C HIS A 72 1.48 -0.74 -2.78
N SER A 73 1.72 -0.08 -3.91
CA SER A 73 0.67 0.38 -4.82
C SER A 73 -0.39 1.20 -4.06
N VAL A 74 -1.69 0.98 -4.28
CA VAL A 74 -2.77 1.67 -3.57
C VAL A 74 -2.65 1.57 -2.03
N GLY A 75 -1.98 0.54 -1.52
CA GLY A 75 -1.64 0.42 -0.10
C GLY A 75 -0.82 1.60 0.43
N SER A 76 -0.02 2.26 -0.42
CA SER A 76 0.72 3.48 -0.04
C SER A 76 -0.23 4.65 0.29
N TRP A 77 -1.32 4.79 -0.46
CA TRP A 77 -2.34 5.82 -0.15
C TRP A 77 -3.21 5.44 1.04
N LEU A 78 -3.49 4.15 1.21
CA LEU A 78 -4.17 3.67 2.41
C LEU A 78 -3.36 4.02 3.67
N LEU A 79 -2.04 3.83 3.62
CA LEU A 79 -1.15 4.20 4.72
C LEU A 79 -1.04 5.72 4.91
N PHE A 80 -1.10 6.51 3.85
CA PHE A 80 -1.16 7.97 3.95
C PHE A 80 -2.41 8.41 4.75
N GLU A 81 -3.59 7.89 4.43
CA GLU A 81 -4.81 8.18 5.18
C GLU A 81 -4.75 7.66 6.61
N LEU A 82 -4.22 6.45 6.82
CA LEU A 82 -4.01 5.88 8.14
C LEU A 82 -3.08 6.75 8.99
N LEU A 83 -2.00 7.26 8.41
CA LEU A 83 -1.02 8.10 9.11
C LEU A 83 -1.62 9.42 9.58
N LYS A 84 -2.54 10.01 8.80
CA LYS A 84 -3.33 11.19 9.23
C LYS A 84 -4.13 10.88 10.50
N LEU A 85 -4.73 9.68 10.57
CA LEU A 85 -5.50 9.23 11.75
C LEU A 85 -4.60 8.95 12.96
N ILE A 86 -3.44 8.34 12.74
CA ILE A 86 -2.44 8.10 13.80
C ILE A 86 -2.02 9.43 14.43
N VAL A 87 -1.59 10.39 13.61
CA VAL A 87 -1.14 11.70 14.06
C VAL A 87 -2.25 12.47 14.78
N SER A 88 -3.46 12.52 14.20
CA SER A 88 -4.59 13.23 14.81
C SER A 88 -5.15 12.54 16.06
N GLY A 89 -5.02 11.22 16.14
CA GLY A 89 -5.51 10.41 17.25
C GLY A 89 -4.57 10.34 18.46
N GLY A 90 -3.37 10.93 18.36
CA GLY A 90 -2.38 10.90 19.44
C GLY A 90 -1.85 9.49 19.74
N VAL A 91 -1.90 8.60 18.74
CA VAL A 91 -1.30 7.25 18.81
C VAL A 91 0.20 7.39 18.47
N PRO A 92 1.09 6.54 19.05
CA PRO A 92 2.52 6.57 18.70
C PRO A 92 2.75 6.56 17.20
N GLU A 93 3.56 7.52 16.71
CA GLU A 93 3.86 7.63 15.29
C GLU A 93 4.87 6.56 14.85
N PRO A 94 4.82 6.05 13.61
CA PRO A 94 5.80 5.09 13.11
C PRO A 94 7.19 5.72 13.03
N ALA A 95 8.21 4.92 13.24
CA ALA A 95 9.60 5.35 13.06
C ALA A 95 9.94 5.65 11.60
N GLN A 96 9.21 5.05 10.67
CA GLN A 96 9.42 5.22 9.22
C GLN A 96 8.17 4.82 8.43
N LEU A 97 7.94 5.50 7.29
CA LEU A 97 7.01 5.07 6.26
C LEU A 97 7.78 4.52 5.05
N VAL A 98 7.48 3.31 4.65
CA VAL A 98 8.01 2.68 3.44
C VAL A 98 6.89 2.56 2.41
N ILE A 99 7.09 3.14 1.23
CA ILE A 99 6.12 3.08 0.15
C ILE A 99 6.75 2.52 -1.13
N SER A 100 5.98 1.85 -1.95
CA SER A 100 6.50 1.35 -3.22
C SER A 100 5.50 1.45 -4.36
N SER A 101 6.01 1.79 -5.54
CA SER A 101 5.33 1.76 -6.83
C SER A 101 3.95 2.44 -6.84
N PHE A 102 3.83 3.59 -6.17
CA PHE A 102 2.62 4.41 -6.28
C PHE A 102 2.94 5.91 -6.15
N PRO A 103 2.32 6.78 -6.98
CA PRO A 103 2.56 8.22 -6.93
C PRO A 103 2.15 8.79 -5.57
N ALA A 104 2.69 9.97 -5.24
CA ALA A 104 2.20 10.68 -4.07
C ALA A 104 0.71 11.04 -4.22
N PRO A 105 -0.08 10.99 -3.14
CA PRO A 105 -1.52 11.29 -3.21
C PRO A 105 -1.81 12.73 -3.63
N SER A 106 -0.85 13.63 -3.47
CA SER A 106 -0.90 15.03 -3.91
C SER A 106 -0.74 15.22 -5.42
N LEU A 107 -0.44 14.15 -6.19
CA LEU A 107 -0.31 14.25 -7.64
C LEU A 107 -1.66 14.64 -8.27
N PRO A 108 -1.72 15.73 -9.07
CA PRO A 108 -2.95 16.13 -9.73
C PRO A 108 -3.59 15.00 -10.53
N THR A 109 -4.91 14.94 -10.55
CA THR A 109 -5.64 13.89 -11.26
C THR A 109 -5.28 13.83 -12.76
N SER A 110 -4.99 14.98 -13.38
CA SER A 110 -4.56 15.08 -14.79
C SER A 110 -3.17 14.48 -15.07
N GLU A 111 -2.35 14.28 -14.02
CA GLU A 111 -1.00 13.73 -14.14
C GLU A 111 -0.91 12.26 -13.68
N ARG A 112 -2.02 11.70 -13.20
CA ARG A 112 -2.07 10.29 -12.77
C ARG A 112 -1.81 9.36 -13.97
N PRO A 113 -0.95 8.35 -13.84
CA PRO A 113 -0.52 7.53 -14.99
C PRO A 113 -1.52 6.44 -15.40
N TRP A 114 -2.79 6.57 -15.02
CA TRP A 114 -3.85 5.60 -15.35
C TRP A 114 -5.09 6.29 -15.86
N ARG A 115 -5.97 5.49 -16.47
CA ARG A 115 -7.30 5.92 -16.89
C ARG A 115 -8.33 5.47 -15.85
N ALA A 116 -9.23 6.37 -15.47
CA ALA A 116 -10.29 6.06 -14.51
C ALA A 116 -11.16 4.88 -15.01
N GLN A 117 -11.31 3.85 -14.20
CA GLN A 117 -11.96 2.59 -14.59
C GLN A 117 -13.43 2.76 -15.00
N ARG A 118 -14.15 3.72 -14.42
CA ARG A 118 -15.56 4.01 -14.80
C ARG A 118 -15.73 4.48 -16.23
N GLN A 119 -14.67 5.02 -16.84
CA GLN A 119 -14.65 5.47 -18.23
C GLN A 119 -14.29 4.35 -19.20
N LEU A 120 -13.96 3.15 -18.70
CA LEU A 120 -13.46 2.05 -19.48
C LEU A 120 -14.53 0.96 -19.64
N GLY A 121 -14.84 0.63 -20.89
CA GLY A 121 -15.54 -0.62 -21.21
C GLY A 121 -14.69 -1.83 -20.83
N GLU A 122 -15.29 -3.01 -20.86
CA GLU A 122 -14.69 -4.25 -20.33
C GLU A 122 -13.29 -4.55 -20.90
N ALA A 123 -13.16 -4.54 -22.22
CA ALA A 123 -11.88 -4.82 -22.89
C ALA A 123 -10.79 -3.80 -22.50
N ALA A 124 -11.13 -2.50 -22.50
CA ALA A 124 -10.20 -1.45 -22.15
C ALA A 124 -9.81 -1.49 -20.64
N PHE A 125 -10.71 -1.97 -19.79
CA PHE A 125 -10.39 -2.17 -18.38
C PHE A 125 -9.46 -3.37 -18.16
N LYS A 126 -9.69 -4.49 -18.86
CA LYS A 126 -8.74 -5.62 -18.86
C LYS A 126 -7.34 -5.18 -19.29
N ASP A 127 -7.24 -4.35 -20.33
CA ASP A 127 -5.96 -3.81 -20.81
C ASP A 127 -5.32 -2.85 -19.77
N GLU A 128 -6.13 -2.07 -19.08
CA GLU A 128 -5.63 -1.23 -17.99
C GLU A 128 -5.05 -2.10 -16.86
N CYS A 129 -5.76 -3.16 -16.45
CA CYS A 129 -5.28 -4.10 -15.43
C CYS A 129 -3.97 -4.79 -15.83
N ARG A 130 -3.80 -5.18 -17.11
CA ARG A 130 -2.54 -5.76 -17.62
C ARG A 130 -1.36 -4.82 -17.45
N ARG A 131 -1.57 -3.52 -17.64
CA ARG A 131 -0.51 -2.51 -17.46
C ARG A 131 -0.10 -2.32 -16.00
N TRP A 132 -0.89 -2.83 -15.06
CA TRP A 132 -0.56 -2.96 -13.66
C TRP A 132 0.02 -4.34 -13.30
N ASP A 133 0.50 -5.06 -14.32
CA ASP A 133 1.11 -6.39 -14.23
C ASP A 133 0.20 -7.46 -13.60
N SER A 134 -1.13 -7.30 -13.72
CA SER A 134 -2.07 -8.32 -13.28
C SER A 134 -1.85 -9.64 -14.02
N ASN A 135 -1.96 -10.75 -13.29
CA ASN A 135 -1.74 -12.08 -13.85
C ASN A 135 -2.74 -12.37 -14.99
N GLU A 136 -2.24 -12.79 -16.15
CA GLU A 136 -3.06 -13.10 -17.34
C GLU A 136 -4.14 -14.15 -17.09
N LEU A 137 -3.94 -15.05 -16.13
CA LEU A 137 -4.94 -16.07 -15.80
C LEU A 137 -6.27 -15.47 -15.32
N ILE A 138 -6.26 -14.32 -14.66
CA ILE A 138 -7.50 -13.69 -14.17
C ILE A 138 -8.42 -13.22 -15.29
N PHE A 139 -7.90 -13.01 -16.51
CA PHE A 139 -8.69 -12.53 -17.67
C PHE A 139 -9.42 -13.65 -18.42
N GLN A 140 -9.24 -14.93 -18.03
CA GLN A 140 -10.08 -16.03 -18.50
C GLN A 140 -11.51 -15.83 -18.00
N ASP A 141 -12.51 -16.06 -18.85
CA ASP A 141 -13.90 -15.67 -18.60
C ASP A 141 -14.42 -16.13 -17.23
N SER A 142 -14.20 -17.39 -16.85
CA SER A 142 -14.65 -17.93 -15.56
C SER A 142 -13.97 -17.28 -14.34
N LEU A 143 -12.72 -16.87 -14.47
CA LEU A 143 -11.99 -16.17 -13.41
C LEU A 143 -12.33 -14.68 -13.40
N TRP A 144 -12.52 -14.09 -14.58
CA TRP A 144 -12.84 -12.68 -14.70
C TRP A 144 -14.24 -12.34 -14.12
N GLU A 145 -15.21 -13.21 -14.27
CA GLU A 145 -16.52 -13.04 -13.61
C GLU A 145 -16.38 -12.83 -12.09
N HIS A 146 -15.36 -13.45 -11.50
CA HIS A 146 -15.06 -13.32 -10.07
C HIS A 146 -14.14 -12.15 -9.75
N TYR A 147 -13.02 -12.02 -10.47
CA TYR A 147 -11.99 -11.01 -10.18
C TYR A 147 -12.30 -9.62 -10.75
N GLY A 148 -13.03 -9.53 -11.86
CA GLY A 148 -13.36 -8.26 -12.51
C GLY A 148 -14.06 -7.27 -11.56
N PRO A 149 -15.13 -7.67 -10.85
CA PRO A 149 -15.77 -6.80 -9.85
C PRO A 149 -14.84 -6.38 -8.71
N LEU A 150 -13.98 -7.30 -8.22
CA LEU A 150 -12.99 -6.99 -7.19
C LEU A 150 -11.99 -5.93 -7.69
N MET A 151 -11.47 -6.12 -8.90
CA MET A 151 -10.52 -5.18 -9.49
C MET A 151 -11.16 -3.80 -9.71
N ARG A 152 -12.43 -3.73 -10.13
CA ARG A 152 -13.12 -2.44 -10.27
C ARG A 152 -13.29 -1.72 -8.93
N ASP A 153 -13.62 -2.44 -7.87
CA ASP A 153 -13.71 -1.85 -6.52
C ASP A 153 -12.33 -1.38 -6.04
N ASP A 154 -11.27 -2.15 -6.28
CA ASP A 154 -9.90 -1.76 -5.94
C ASP A 154 -9.44 -0.52 -6.72
N PHE A 155 -9.76 -0.44 -8.01
CA PHE A 155 -9.45 0.74 -8.82
C PHE A 155 -10.26 1.97 -8.36
N THR A 156 -11.49 1.78 -7.91
CA THR A 156 -12.32 2.88 -7.36
C THR A 156 -11.64 3.54 -6.15
N LEU A 157 -10.90 2.78 -5.34
CA LEU A 157 -10.17 3.32 -4.18
C LEU A 157 -9.25 4.49 -4.56
N PHE A 158 -8.57 4.41 -5.70
CA PHE A 158 -7.63 5.45 -6.11
C PHE A 158 -8.14 6.35 -7.25
N ASP A 159 -9.06 5.88 -8.06
CA ASP A 159 -9.66 6.68 -9.13
C ASP A 159 -10.49 7.84 -8.58
N GLU A 160 -11.26 7.57 -7.53
CA GLU A 160 -12.21 8.51 -6.93
C GLU A 160 -11.64 9.19 -5.68
N TYR A 161 -10.40 8.88 -5.36
CA TYR A 161 -9.74 9.49 -4.21
C TYR A 161 -9.50 10.98 -4.44
N VAL A 162 -9.99 11.78 -3.49
CA VAL A 162 -9.76 13.22 -3.41
C VAL A 162 -8.69 13.46 -2.34
N TYR A 163 -7.57 14.04 -2.76
CA TYR A 163 -6.47 14.34 -1.86
C TYR A 163 -6.84 15.47 -0.90
N GLU A 164 -6.68 15.21 0.37
CA GLU A 164 -6.73 16.20 1.43
C GLU A 164 -5.38 16.25 2.13
N PRO A 165 -4.68 17.39 2.14
CA PRO A 165 -3.36 17.51 2.74
C PRO A 165 -3.44 17.22 4.25
N PRO A 166 -2.38 16.67 4.86
CA PRO A 166 -2.25 16.60 6.31
C PRO A 166 -2.12 18.03 6.86
N GLN A 167 -2.41 18.24 8.14
CA GLN A 167 -2.29 19.53 8.80
C GLN A 167 -0.86 20.10 8.75
N ALA A 168 0.14 19.23 8.76
CA ALA A 168 1.54 19.55 8.59
C ALA A 168 2.26 18.36 7.92
N PRO A 169 3.43 18.55 7.30
CA PRO A 169 4.25 17.46 6.84
C PRO A 169 4.55 16.47 7.97
N PHE A 170 4.54 15.19 7.67
CA PHE A 170 4.87 14.15 8.63
C PHE A 170 6.29 14.31 9.18
N LYS A 171 6.53 13.84 10.39
CA LYS A 171 7.84 14.01 11.07
C LYS A 171 8.76 12.81 10.93
N MET A 172 8.27 11.69 10.39
CA MET A 172 9.06 10.48 10.16
C MET A 172 9.65 10.45 8.74
N PRO A 173 10.78 9.75 8.55
CA PRO A 173 11.34 9.50 7.24
C PRO A 173 10.38 8.75 6.32
N ILE A 174 10.44 9.06 5.02
CA ILE A 174 9.75 8.30 3.97
C ILE A 174 10.81 7.67 3.06
N GLN A 175 10.78 6.34 2.97
CA GLN A 175 11.57 5.59 2.02
C GLN A 175 10.68 5.08 0.90
N ALA A 176 11.00 5.48 -0.32
CA ALA A 176 10.22 5.14 -1.51
C ALA A 176 10.99 4.14 -2.39
N TYR A 177 10.26 3.21 -3.01
CA TYR A 177 10.81 2.26 -3.97
C TYR A 177 10.04 2.28 -5.28
N VAL A 178 10.76 2.28 -6.40
CA VAL A 178 10.19 2.16 -7.74
C VAL A 178 10.66 0.90 -8.43
N ALA A 179 9.75 0.14 -9.02
CA ALA A 179 10.14 -1.02 -9.82
C ALA A 179 10.70 -0.55 -11.18
N GLN A 180 11.88 -1.06 -11.57
CA GLN A 180 12.62 -0.62 -12.75
C GLN A 180 11.84 -0.80 -14.07
N ARG A 181 10.93 -1.78 -14.13
CA ARG A 181 10.11 -2.10 -15.29
C ARG A 181 8.63 -1.85 -15.06
N ASP A 182 8.28 -1.01 -14.09
CA ASP A 182 6.90 -0.58 -13.86
C ASP A 182 6.40 0.22 -15.09
N GLN A 183 5.30 -0.21 -15.70
CA GLN A 183 4.75 0.42 -16.91
C GLN A 183 3.93 1.69 -16.57
N LYS A 184 3.60 1.90 -15.30
CA LYS A 184 2.73 2.99 -14.86
C LYS A 184 3.45 4.00 -14.00
N VAL A 185 4.18 3.54 -13.02
CA VAL A 185 4.77 4.40 -11.99
C VAL A 185 6.26 4.56 -12.22
N THR A 186 6.70 5.81 -12.28
CA THR A 186 8.10 6.18 -12.49
C THR A 186 8.66 6.90 -11.27
N GLU A 187 9.98 7.07 -11.20
CA GLU A 187 10.64 7.88 -10.17
C GLU A 187 10.02 9.27 -10.03
N LYS A 188 9.66 9.91 -11.16
CA LYS A 188 9.04 11.25 -11.16
C LYS A 188 7.76 11.26 -10.31
N HIS A 189 6.95 10.21 -10.40
CA HIS A 189 5.71 10.09 -9.64
C HIS A 189 5.96 9.93 -8.13
N LEU A 190 7.03 9.21 -7.75
CA LEU A 190 7.35 8.98 -6.34
C LEU A 190 8.07 10.17 -5.69
N ARG A 191 8.83 10.98 -6.46
CA ARG A 191 9.54 12.14 -5.90
C ARG A 191 8.62 13.13 -5.18
N ASN A 192 7.35 13.20 -5.56
CA ASN A 192 6.36 14.06 -4.91
C ASN A 192 6.07 13.65 -3.45
N TRP A 193 6.41 12.42 -3.03
CA TRP A 193 6.32 12.01 -1.63
C TRP A 193 7.25 12.82 -0.71
N ALA A 194 8.35 13.37 -1.25
CA ALA A 194 9.25 14.22 -0.50
C ALA A 194 8.56 15.43 0.14
N GLY A 195 7.52 15.97 -0.51
CA GLY A 195 6.75 17.11 0.02
C GLY A 195 5.81 16.74 1.18
N LEU A 196 5.66 15.45 1.50
CA LEU A 196 4.77 14.99 2.57
C LEU A 196 5.49 14.74 3.89
N THR A 197 6.83 14.85 3.93
CA THR A 197 7.60 14.73 5.16
C THR A 197 8.51 15.94 5.37
N SER A 198 8.73 16.31 6.64
CA SER A 198 9.75 17.27 7.06
C SER A 198 11.07 16.59 7.45
N ALA A 199 11.10 15.25 7.47
CA ALA A 199 12.28 14.46 7.74
C ALA A 199 12.97 14.02 6.43
N HIS A 200 13.81 13.00 6.50
CA HIS A 200 14.51 12.48 5.34
C HIS A 200 13.57 11.77 4.34
N PHE A 201 13.80 12.01 3.05
CA PHE A 201 13.17 11.26 1.96
C PHE A 201 14.25 10.55 1.14
N SER A 202 14.11 9.25 0.93
CA SER A 202 14.94 8.48 0.00
C SER A 202 14.09 7.80 -1.07
N LEU A 203 14.66 7.60 -2.25
CA LEU A 203 14.03 6.92 -3.37
C LEU A 203 15.05 5.96 -3.99
N GLU A 204 14.70 4.71 -4.03
CA GLU A 204 15.51 3.62 -4.55
C GLU A 204 14.76 2.84 -5.62
N SER A 205 15.49 2.13 -6.49
CA SER A 205 14.89 1.26 -7.49
C SER A 205 15.03 -0.21 -7.10
N VAL A 206 13.99 -1.00 -7.41
CA VAL A 206 14.03 -2.45 -7.27
C VAL A 206 13.90 -3.11 -8.64
N PRO A 207 14.55 -4.24 -8.88
CA PRO A 207 14.33 -5.02 -10.09
C PRO A 207 12.86 -5.44 -10.23
N GLY A 208 12.40 -5.69 -11.48
CA GLY A 208 11.07 -6.22 -11.72
C GLY A 208 10.03 -5.21 -12.17
N HIS A 209 8.80 -5.64 -12.20
CA HIS A 209 7.60 -4.96 -12.64
C HIS A 209 6.80 -4.40 -11.45
N HIS A 210 5.62 -3.84 -11.70
CA HIS A 210 4.77 -3.28 -10.63
C HIS A 210 4.58 -4.25 -9.45
N LEU A 211 4.25 -5.52 -9.74
CA LEU A 211 4.01 -6.55 -8.72
C LEU A 211 5.28 -7.36 -8.37
N PHE A 212 6.45 -6.72 -8.29
CA PHE A 212 7.75 -7.35 -8.02
C PHE A 212 7.78 -8.24 -6.77
N PHE A 213 6.91 -8.01 -5.83
CA PHE A 213 6.85 -8.80 -4.59
C PHE A 213 6.31 -10.23 -4.79
N TYR A 214 5.78 -10.57 -5.97
CA TYR A 214 5.50 -11.98 -6.34
C TYR A 214 6.74 -12.72 -6.84
N ASP A 215 7.81 -12.00 -7.21
CA ASP A 215 9.12 -12.60 -7.47
C ASP A 215 9.87 -12.77 -6.15
N TYR A 216 9.98 -14.01 -5.68
CA TYR A 216 10.52 -14.33 -4.35
C TYR A 216 11.94 -13.80 -4.11
N PRO A 217 12.92 -13.97 -5.03
CA PRO A 217 14.25 -13.37 -4.88
C PRO A 217 14.20 -11.86 -4.72
N VAL A 218 13.51 -11.15 -5.62
CA VAL A 218 13.41 -9.68 -5.61
C VAL A 218 12.73 -9.19 -4.34
N ARG A 219 11.64 -9.84 -3.95
CA ARG A 219 10.93 -9.50 -2.72
C ARG A 219 11.81 -9.63 -1.48
N ASN A 220 12.55 -10.73 -1.37
CA ASN A 220 13.37 -10.98 -0.18
C ASN A 220 14.52 -9.98 -0.10
N GLU A 221 15.19 -9.68 -1.22
CA GLU A 221 16.21 -8.65 -1.29
C GLU A 221 15.65 -7.26 -0.93
N TRP A 222 14.48 -6.92 -1.47
CA TRP A 222 13.79 -5.67 -1.10
C TRP A 222 13.49 -5.61 0.39
N MET A 223 12.98 -6.68 0.98
CA MET A 223 12.68 -6.72 2.43
C MET A 223 13.96 -6.63 3.25
N ASP A 224 15.07 -7.27 2.83
CA ASP A 224 16.36 -7.15 3.50
C ASP A 224 16.88 -5.69 3.44
N ASN A 225 16.70 -5.00 2.32
CA ASN A 225 17.07 -3.59 2.17
C ASN A 225 16.19 -2.70 3.07
N VAL A 226 14.87 -2.96 3.13
CA VAL A 226 13.97 -2.25 4.05
C VAL A 226 14.42 -2.45 5.50
N ILE A 227 14.71 -3.68 5.92
CA ILE A 227 15.16 -3.99 7.29
C ILE A 227 16.51 -3.33 7.58
N ALA A 228 17.45 -3.35 6.62
CA ALA A 228 18.75 -2.72 6.77
C ALA A 228 18.68 -1.19 6.87
N ALA A 229 17.65 -0.58 6.29
CA ALA A 229 17.44 0.87 6.35
C ALA A 229 16.59 1.32 7.55
N LEU A 230 16.11 0.40 8.38
CA LEU A 230 15.36 0.76 9.59
C LEU A 230 16.20 1.65 10.52
N PRO A 231 15.58 2.61 11.22
CA PRO A 231 16.23 3.34 12.30
C PRO A 231 16.86 2.40 13.34
N GLU A 232 17.97 2.83 13.95
CA GLU A 232 18.72 1.97 14.89
C GLU A 232 17.87 1.41 16.03
N ASN A 233 16.92 2.21 16.50
CA ASN A 233 15.97 1.80 17.55
C ASN A 233 14.90 0.80 17.06
N CYS A 234 14.86 0.45 15.77
CA CYS A 234 13.96 -0.54 15.17
C CYS A 234 14.67 -1.86 14.78
N ARG A 235 15.99 -1.97 15.09
CA ARG A 235 16.81 -3.13 14.71
C ARG A 235 17.01 -4.10 15.87
#